data_50602ff718959e17a624fbabe8473221
#
_entry.id   50602ff718959e17a624fbabe8473221
#
_cell.length_a   1.000
_cell.length_b   1.000
_cell.length_c   1.000
_cell.angle_alpha   90.00
_cell.angle_beta   90.00
_cell.angle_gamma   90.00
#
_symmetry.space_group_name_H-M   'P 1'
#
loop_
_entity.id
_entity.type
_entity.pdbx_description
1 polymer ?
#
loop_
_entity_poly.entity_id
_entity_poly.type
_entity_poly.pdbx_seq_one_letter_code
_entity_poly.pdbx_strand_id
1 'polypeptide(L)'
;MTGPPSAGDGGPVVPTPASALRWRTVSIEASTPAVQLARLPTLSGIGLLVRFPPGWSRPGNGSYDVAEEALFLAGRFEMSGERFGAGDHGWFPSGYTRAGSLSTTGALTWAWFSGPNHWQEAPADRSSTDLGRATAWVDRDERVVPELGRRARLLSQEEGRTSMVVDALPEPVEVGAELRGIEVFDLATHAVAAVPAGGRLPALPVGPVIVVVVR
;
A
#
# COMPACT_ATOMS: atom_id res chain seq x y z
N MET A 1 11.26 -14.75 -31.59
CA MET A 1 10.21 -15.28 -30.67
C MET A 1 10.90 -15.75 -29.43
N THR A 2 10.97 -14.89 -28.40
CA THR A 2 11.45 -15.27 -27.07
C THR A 2 10.26 -15.84 -26.33
N GLY A 3 10.32 -17.14 -25.98
CA GLY A 3 9.30 -17.82 -25.19
C GLY A 3 9.09 -17.14 -23.82
N PRO A 4 7.93 -17.38 -23.16
CA PRO A 4 7.69 -16.84 -21.84
C PRO A 4 8.77 -17.36 -20.88
N PRO A 5 9.19 -16.53 -19.88
CA PRO A 5 10.14 -16.99 -18.88
C PRO A 5 9.57 -18.24 -18.19
N SER A 6 10.37 -19.28 -18.08
CA SER A 6 10.03 -20.50 -17.36
C SER A 6 9.66 -20.13 -15.92
N ALA A 7 8.62 -20.79 -15.37
CA ALA A 7 8.29 -20.73 -13.97
C ALA A 7 9.58 -21.05 -13.19
N GLY A 8 10.13 -20.04 -12.50
CA GLY A 8 11.35 -20.21 -11.72
C GLY A 8 11.13 -21.25 -10.62
N ASP A 9 12.14 -22.04 -10.35
CA ASP A 9 12.20 -22.96 -9.22
C ASP A 9 11.74 -22.24 -7.96
N GLY A 10 10.61 -22.68 -7.38
CA GLY A 10 9.94 -22.04 -6.25
C GLY A 10 10.72 -22.14 -4.93
N GLY A 11 11.93 -21.57 -4.94
CA GLY A 11 12.69 -21.39 -3.70
C GLY A 11 11.99 -20.41 -2.75
N PRO A 12 12.28 -20.47 -1.45
CA PRO A 12 11.67 -19.56 -0.47
C PRO A 12 12.03 -18.11 -0.81
N VAL A 13 11.02 -17.24 -0.95
CA VAL A 13 11.21 -15.81 -1.15
C VAL A 13 11.63 -15.18 0.19
N VAL A 14 12.79 -14.54 0.22
CA VAL A 14 13.28 -13.84 1.42
C VAL A 14 12.73 -12.41 1.42
N PRO A 15 12.00 -11.98 2.48
CA PRO A 15 11.53 -10.61 2.58
C PRO A 15 12.69 -9.60 2.57
N THR A 16 12.55 -8.54 1.79
CA THR A 16 13.53 -7.45 1.71
C THR A 16 13.27 -6.45 2.85
N PRO A 17 14.21 -6.22 3.78
CA PRO A 17 14.03 -5.24 4.85
C PRO A 17 13.99 -3.81 4.29
N ALA A 18 13.26 -2.92 4.95
CA ALA A 18 13.14 -1.51 4.52
C ALA A 18 14.50 -0.79 4.41
N SER A 19 15.49 -1.19 5.24
CA SER A 19 16.86 -0.65 5.18
C SER A 19 17.59 -0.99 3.87
N ALA A 20 17.21 -2.08 3.21
CA ALA A 20 17.76 -2.48 1.92
C ALA A 20 16.99 -1.88 0.72
N LEU A 21 15.88 -1.20 0.95
CA LEU A 21 15.12 -0.54 -0.10
C LEU A 21 15.90 0.67 -0.65
N ARG A 22 15.81 0.87 -1.96
CA ARG A 22 16.44 2.00 -2.63
C ARG A 22 15.57 3.25 -2.52
N TRP A 23 15.88 4.10 -1.55
CA TRP A 23 15.23 5.38 -1.37
C TRP A 23 15.72 6.41 -2.39
N ARG A 24 14.79 7.22 -2.89
CA ARG A 24 15.06 8.34 -3.81
C ARG A 24 14.32 9.57 -3.34
N THR A 25 14.95 10.74 -3.45
CA THR A 25 14.27 12.03 -3.26
C THR A 25 13.56 12.39 -4.56
N VAL A 26 12.28 12.67 -4.49
CA VAL A 26 11.41 12.94 -5.64
C VAL A 26 10.53 14.13 -5.34
N SER A 27 10.48 15.07 -6.28
CA SER A 27 9.47 16.14 -6.26
C SER A 27 8.17 15.58 -6.78
N ILE A 28 7.14 15.59 -5.93
CA ILE A 28 5.79 15.24 -6.34
C ILE A 28 5.13 16.51 -6.91
N GLU A 29 4.42 16.35 -8.01
CA GLU A 29 3.76 17.46 -8.71
C GLU A 29 2.86 18.28 -7.79
N ALA A 30 2.88 19.60 -7.97
CA ALA A 30 2.14 20.59 -7.18
C ALA A 30 2.40 20.55 -5.66
N SER A 31 3.51 19.97 -5.20
CA SER A 31 3.82 19.84 -3.78
C SER A 31 5.26 20.25 -3.41
N THR A 32 5.46 20.58 -2.15
CA THR A 32 6.76 20.96 -1.59
C THR A 32 6.80 20.65 -0.10
N PRO A 33 7.99 20.37 0.48
CA PRO A 33 9.26 20.00 -0.17
C PRO A 33 9.21 18.60 -0.81
N ALA A 34 10.28 18.19 -1.48
CA ALA A 34 10.42 16.86 -2.06
C ALA A 34 10.28 15.75 -1.01
N VAL A 35 9.73 14.61 -1.40
CA VAL A 35 9.58 13.42 -0.55
C VAL A 35 10.71 12.44 -0.78
N GLN A 36 10.87 11.48 0.13
CA GLN A 36 11.64 10.27 -0.11
C GLN A 36 10.69 9.13 -0.40
N LEU A 37 10.94 8.39 -1.46
CA LEU A 37 10.17 7.19 -1.78
C LEU A 37 11.07 6.00 -2.10
N ALA A 38 10.58 4.81 -1.77
CA ALA A 38 11.17 3.54 -2.15
C ALA A 38 10.11 2.69 -2.85
N ARG A 39 10.47 2.10 -3.99
CA ARG A 39 9.59 1.19 -4.72
C ARG A 39 9.59 -0.17 -4.04
N LEU A 40 8.41 -0.73 -3.86
CA LEU A 40 8.20 -2.05 -3.30
C LEU A 40 8.05 -3.09 -4.42
N PRO A 41 8.48 -4.34 -4.20
CA PRO A 41 8.13 -5.44 -5.09
C PRO A 41 6.61 -5.66 -5.03
N THR A 42 5.96 -5.67 -6.19
CA THR A 42 4.51 -5.91 -6.32
C THR A 42 4.25 -6.81 -7.52
N LEU A 43 3.17 -7.57 -7.45
CA LEU A 43 2.65 -8.40 -8.54
C LEU A 43 1.55 -7.67 -9.32
N SER A 44 1.00 -6.60 -8.74
CA SER A 44 -0.02 -5.75 -9.33
C SER A 44 0.22 -4.28 -9.00
N GLY A 45 0.01 -3.39 -9.97
CA GLY A 45 0.13 -1.95 -9.75
C GLY A 45 1.53 -1.48 -9.35
N ILE A 46 1.59 -0.44 -8.55
CA ILE A 46 2.82 0.20 -8.08
C ILE A 46 2.76 0.35 -6.55
N GLY A 47 3.60 -0.40 -5.85
CA GLY A 47 3.78 -0.26 -4.41
C GLY A 47 4.92 0.69 -4.05
N LEU A 48 4.69 1.53 -3.06
CA LEU A 48 5.65 2.52 -2.58
C LEU A 48 5.68 2.57 -1.05
N LEU A 49 6.86 2.84 -0.48
CA LEU A 49 6.98 3.52 0.80
C LEU A 49 7.28 4.98 0.53
N VAL A 50 6.49 5.87 1.13
CA VAL A 50 6.64 7.32 0.97
C VAL A 50 6.89 7.96 2.32
N ARG A 51 8.01 8.68 2.43
CA ARG A 51 8.33 9.50 3.59
C ARG A 51 8.11 10.95 3.25
N PHE A 52 7.08 11.52 3.82
CA PHE A 52 6.79 12.95 3.75
C PHE A 52 7.64 13.67 4.80
N PRO A 53 8.44 14.69 4.42
CA PRO A 53 9.18 15.47 5.42
C PRO A 53 8.24 16.38 6.22
N PRO A 54 8.67 16.87 7.41
CA PRO A 54 7.93 17.91 8.11
C PRO A 54 7.70 19.14 7.24
N GLY A 55 6.47 19.68 7.29
CA GLY A 55 6.07 20.83 6.48
C GLY A 55 5.75 20.51 5.01
N TRP A 56 5.71 19.24 4.63
CA TRP A 56 5.26 18.89 3.29
C TRP A 56 3.81 19.31 3.07
N SER A 57 3.54 19.91 1.89
CA SER A 57 2.19 20.30 1.51
C SER A 57 1.95 20.25 0.01
N ARG A 58 0.69 20.00 -0.34
CA ARG A 58 0.11 20.18 -1.66
C ARG A 58 -1.16 21.00 -1.48
N PRO A 59 -1.08 22.33 -1.63
CA PRO A 59 -2.19 23.24 -1.29
C PRO A 59 -3.34 23.21 -2.31
N GLY A 60 -3.05 22.84 -3.57
CA GLY A 60 -4.05 22.78 -4.64
C GLY A 60 -4.98 21.58 -4.52
N ASN A 61 -6.08 21.64 -5.27
CA ASN A 61 -6.99 20.52 -5.45
C ASN A 61 -6.59 19.71 -6.69
N GLY A 62 -6.78 18.42 -6.63
CA GLY A 62 -6.54 17.54 -7.76
C GLY A 62 -6.80 16.08 -7.44
N SER A 63 -6.61 15.24 -8.43
CA SER A 63 -6.82 13.80 -8.31
C SER A 63 -5.75 13.03 -9.07
N TYR A 64 -5.59 11.76 -8.72
CA TYR A 64 -4.89 10.83 -9.60
C TYR A 64 -5.89 10.14 -10.54
N ASP A 65 -5.41 9.81 -11.73
CA ASP A 65 -6.16 9.06 -12.76
C ASP A 65 -6.25 7.56 -12.48
N VAL A 66 -5.69 7.12 -11.37
CA VAL A 66 -5.66 5.74 -10.88
C VAL A 66 -6.15 5.66 -9.45
N ALA A 67 -6.58 4.48 -9.02
CA ALA A 67 -6.90 4.23 -7.61
C ALA A 67 -5.63 4.19 -6.76
N GLU A 68 -5.73 4.68 -5.52
CA GLU A 68 -4.68 4.61 -4.51
C GLU A 68 -5.21 3.96 -3.24
N GLU A 69 -4.43 3.08 -2.66
CA GLU A 69 -4.58 2.58 -1.31
C GLU A 69 -3.42 3.08 -0.46
N ALA A 70 -3.70 3.56 0.73
CA ALA A 70 -2.66 4.04 1.65
C ALA A 70 -2.89 3.53 3.06
N LEU A 71 -1.82 3.07 3.72
CA LEU A 71 -1.78 2.83 5.16
C LEU A 71 -0.72 3.75 5.76
N PHE A 72 -1.12 4.56 6.74
CA PHE A 72 -0.22 5.46 7.44
C PHE A 72 0.49 4.70 8.55
N LEU A 73 1.82 4.63 8.46
CA LEU A 73 2.67 3.83 9.35
C LEU A 73 3.20 4.66 10.52
N ALA A 74 3.43 5.95 10.30
CA ALA A 74 3.92 6.86 11.32
C ALA A 74 3.62 8.31 10.96
N GLY A 75 3.64 9.19 11.97
CA GLY A 75 3.46 10.63 11.80
C GLY A 75 1.99 11.02 11.61
N ARG A 76 1.78 12.16 10.93
CA ARG A 76 0.44 12.72 10.67
C ARG A 76 0.33 13.25 9.26
N PHE A 77 -0.82 13.02 8.66
CA PHE A 77 -1.15 13.50 7.33
C PHE A 77 -2.58 14.03 7.32
N GLU A 78 -2.81 15.13 6.64
CA GLU A 78 -4.15 15.70 6.46
C GLU A 78 -4.44 15.81 4.97
N MET A 79 -5.67 15.51 4.57
CA MET A 79 -6.11 15.58 3.19
C MET A 79 -7.62 15.73 3.12
N SER A 80 -8.11 16.72 2.36
CA SER A 80 -9.56 16.98 2.20
C SER A 80 -10.29 17.18 3.54
N GLY A 81 -9.60 17.74 4.55
CA GLY A 81 -10.14 17.92 5.89
C GLY A 81 -10.09 16.69 6.80
N GLU A 82 -9.74 15.54 6.27
CA GLU A 82 -9.54 14.31 7.05
C GLU A 82 -8.12 14.22 7.60
N ARG A 83 -7.97 13.60 8.76
CA ARG A 83 -6.70 13.41 9.45
C ARG A 83 -6.36 11.93 9.51
N PHE A 84 -5.13 11.62 9.12
CA PHE A 84 -4.57 10.28 9.12
C PHE A 84 -3.38 10.21 10.06
N GLY A 85 -3.37 9.23 10.93
CA GLY A 85 -2.27 8.90 11.83
C GLY A 85 -1.80 7.46 11.65
N ALA A 86 -0.86 7.02 12.48
CA ALA A 86 -0.37 5.65 12.44
C ALA A 86 -1.51 4.63 12.65
N GLY A 87 -1.62 3.67 11.74
CA GLY A 87 -2.67 2.66 11.71
C GLY A 87 -3.91 3.03 10.90
N ASP A 88 -4.04 4.29 10.44
CA ASP A 88 -5.16 4.68 9.59
C ASP A 88 -4.97 4.21 8.15
N HIS A 89 -6.06 3.77 7.56
CA HIS A 89 -6.12 3.29 6.18
C HIS A 89 -7.07 4.15 5.35
N GLY A 90 -6.65 4.50 4.13
CA GLY A 90 -7.45 5.21 3.14
C GLY A 90 -7.52 4.45 1.81
N TRP A 91 -8.70 4.41 1.22
CA TRP A 91 -8.92 4.00 -0.16
C TRP A 91 -9.41 5.20 -0.97
N PHE A 92 -8.70 5.52 -2.04
CA PHE A 92 -8.95 6.67 -2.90
C PHE A 92 -9.14 6.20 -4.34
N PRO A 93 -10.38 6.07 -4.83
CA PRO A 93 -10.61 5.64 -6.20
C PRO A 93 -10.05 6.64 -7.22
N SER A 94 -9.90 6.18 -8.46
CA SER A 94 -9.52 7.04 -9.59
C SER A 94 -10.41 8.28 -9.66
N GLY A 95 -9.81 9.45 -9.84
CA GLY A 95 -10.52 10.73 -9.91
C GLY A 95 -10.97 11.30 -8.56
N TYR A 96 -10.65 10.65 -7.43
CA TYR A 96 -10.91 11.20 -6.10
C TYR A 96 -10.18 12.54 -5.92
N THR A 97 -10.95 13.61 -5.71
CA THR A 97 -10.38 14.95 -5.53
C THR A 97 -9.82 15.10 -4.12
N ARG A 98 -8.54 15.39 -4.04
CA ARG A 98 -7.82 15.71 -2.81
C ARG A 98 -7.67 17.20 -2.71
N ALA A 99 -8.00 17.76 -1.56
CA ALA A 99 -7.86 19.18 -1.27
C ALA A 99 -6.96 19.40 -0.07
N GLY A 100 -6.03 20.36 -0.18
CA GLY A 100 -5.23 20.80 0.95
C GLY A 100 -4.45 19.71 1.66
N SER A 101 -3.74 18.85 0.93
CA SER A 101 -2.95 17.79 1.55
C SER A 101 -1.72 18.35 2.27
N LEU A 102 -1.47 17.88 3.49
CA LEU A 102 -0.38 18.42 4.30
C LEU A 102 0.14 17.40 5.33
N SER A 103 1.42 17.51 5.68
CA SER A 103 2.06 16.77 6.77
C SER A 103 2.96 17.70 7.58
N THR A 104 2.45 18.26 8.67
CA THR A 104 3.19 19.25 9.50
C THR A 104 4.39 18.64 10.20
N THR A 105 4.27 17.43 10.71
CA THR A 105 5.32 16.74 11.50
C THR A 105 6.07 15.67 10.71
N GLY A 106 5.71 15.47 9.46
CA GLY A 106 6.16 14.36 8.64
C GLY A 106 5.27 13.13 8.80
N ALA A 107 5.31 12.26 7.79
CA ALA A 107 4.58 10.99 7.79
C ALA A 107 5.35 9.91 7.02
N LEU A 108 5.11 8.66 7.38
CA LEU A 108 5.53 7.49 6.62
C LEU A 108 4.28 6.72 6.19
N THR A 109 4.17 6.43 4.91
CA THR A 109 3.00 5.78 4.33
C THR A 109 3.42 4.62 3.45
N TRP A 110 2.79 3.45 3.64
CA TRP A 110 2.71 2.44 2.61
C TRP A 110 1.61 2.85 1.64
N ALA A 111 1.92 2.88 0.35
CA ALA A 111 0.97 3.25 -0.69
C ALA A 111 1.01 2.26 -1.85
N TRP A 112 -0.14 2.02 -2.44
CA TRP A 112 -0.29 1.23 -3.65
C TRP A 112 -1.16 2.01 -4.66
N PHE A 113 -0.76 1.98 -5.93
CA PHE A 113 -1.51 2.56 -7.04
C PHE A 113 -1.87 1.49 -8.05
N SER A 114 -3.07 1.54 -8.60
CA SER A 114 -3.52 0.56 -9.60
C SER A 114 -2.74 0.61 -10.92
N GLY A 115 -1.96 1.67 -11.15
CA GLY A 115 -1.12 1.87 -12.32
C GLY A 115 -0.21 3.09 -12.19
N PRO A 116 0.47 3.49 -13.27
CA PRO A 116 1.22 4.75 -13.32
C PRO A 116 0.28 5.92 -13.01
N ASN A 117 0.61 6.70 -11.99
CA ASN A 117 -0.23 7.77 -11.48
C ASN A 117 0.17 9.12 -12.07
N HIS A 118 -0.79 9.85 -12.60
CA HIS A 118 -0.65 11.21 -13.08
C HIS A 118 -1.55 12.13 -12.26
N TRP A 119 -0.99 13.23 -11.79
CA TRP A 119 -1.74 14.24 -11.08
C TRP A 119 -2.51 15.10 -12.07
N GLN A 120 -3.80 15.31 -11.79
CA GLN A 120 -4.67 16.19 -12.54
C GLN A 120 -5.17 17.28 -11.60
N GLU A 121 -4.82 18.54 -11.88
CA GLU A 121 -5.33 19.67 -11.12
C GLU A 121 -6.86 19.78 -11.31
N ALA A 122 -7.55 20.08 -10.22
CA ALA A 122 -9.00 20.27 -10.22
C ALA A 122 -9.35 21.70 -9.77
N PRO A 123 -10.51 22.25 -10.20
CA PRO A 123 -11.01 23.51 -9.70
C PRO A 123 -11.14 23.50 -8.18
N ALA A 124 -10.91 24.68 -7.55
CA ALA A 124 -10.93 24.83 -6.09
C ALA A 124 -12.31 24.55 -5.46
N ASP A 125 -13.37 24.67 -6.24
CA ASP A 125 -14.76 24.45 -5.82
C ASP A 125 -15.18 22.97 -5.86
N ARG A 126 -14.34 22.11 -6.42
CA ARG A 126 -14.63 20.67 -6.48
C ARG A 126 -14.29 20.02 -5.14
N SER A 127 -15.27 19.94 -4.26
CA SER A 127 -15.13 19.16 -3.03
C SER A 127 -15.27 17.66 -3.32
N SER A 128 -14.41 16.86 -2.71
CA SER A 128 -14.58 15.40 -2.68
C SER A 128 -15.66 15.10 -1.63
N THR A 129 -16.83 14.71 -2.03
CA THR A 129 -17.93 14.51 -1.09
C THR A 129 -18.04 13.11 -0.51
N ASP A 130 -17.26 12.11 -0.97
CA ASP A 130 -17.71 10.74 -0.69
C ASP A 130 -16.68 9.70 -0.26
N LEU A 131 -15.47 10.05 0.16
CA LEU A 131 -14.50 9.00 0.23
C LEU A 131 -13.58 9.06 1.43
N GLY A 132 -13.37 7.90 1.96
CA GLY A 132 -12.22 7.58 2.77
C GLY A 132 -12.15 8.31 4.09
N ARG A 133 -13.12 8.12 4.95
CA ARG A 133 -12.87 8.36 6.36
C ARG A 133 -11.61 7.60 6.75
N ALA A 134 -10.65 8.31 7.36
CA ALA A 134 -9.57 7.65 8.07
C ALA A 134 -10.19 6.59 9.00
N THR A 135 -9.96 5.33 8.72
CA THR A 135 -10.46 4.23 9.53
C THR A 135 -9.26 3.44 10.00
N ALA A 136 -9.06 3.38 11.32
CA ALA A 136 -8.03 2.53 11.88
C ALA A 136 -8.27 1.08 11.42
N TRP A 137 -7.22 0.41 10.94
CA TRP A 137 -7.36 -0.98 10.47
C TRP A 137 -7.78 -1.92 11.61
N VAL A 138 -7.44 -1.60 12.85
CA VAL A 138 -7.81 -2.36 14.05
C VAL A 138 -9.31 -2.40 14.30
N ASP A 139 -10.06 -1.41 13.82
CA ASP A 139 -11.51 -1.30 14.02
C ASP A 139 -12.30 -2.05 12.93
N ARG A 140 -11.62 -2.69 11.99
CA ARG A 140 -12.28 -3.41 10.90
C ARG A 140 -12.69 -4.82 11.32
N ASP A 141 -13.81 -5.27 10.78
CA ASP A 141 -14.32 -6.62 11.01
C ASP A 141 -13.34 -7.68 10.51
N GLU A 142 -13.15 -8.71 11.33
CA GLU A 142 -12.36 -9.87 10.95
C GLU A 142 -13.17 -10.84 10.12
N ARG A 143 -12.54 -11.36 9.05
CA ARG A 143 -13.09 -12.41 8.18
C ARG A 143 -12.10 -13.55 8.02
N VAL A 144 -12.61 -14.76 7.79
CA VAL A 144 -11.76 -15.87 7.39
C VAL A 144 -11.36 -15.68 5.94
N VAL A 145 -10.07 -15.74 5.67
CA VAL A 145 -9.48 -15.65 4.33
C VAL A 145 -9.05 -17.03 3.91
N PRO A 146 -9.77 -17.67 2.97
CA PRO A 146 -9.50 -19.05 2.58
C PRO A 146 -8.06 -19.30 2.11
N GLU A 147 -7.52 -18.35 1.34
CA GLU A 147 -6.16 -18.42 0.78
C GLU A 147 -5.06 -18.44 1.85
N LEU A 148 -5.37 -17.93 3.04
CA LEU A 148 -4.45 -17.89 4.17
C LEU A 148 -4.82 -18.92 5.25
N GLY A 149 -6.03 -19.48 5.21
CA GLY A 149 -6.58 -20.33 6.28
C GLY A 149 -6.72 -19.58 7.62
N ARG A 150 -6.85 -18.25 7.61
CA ARG A 150 -6.76 -17.38 8.79
C ARG A 150 -7.81 -16.28 8.79
N ARG A 151 -8.01 -15.70 9.98
CA ARG A 151 -8.77 -14.46 10.14
C ARG A 151 -7.90 -13.27 9.76
N ALA A 152 -8.50 -12.32 9.06
CA ALA A 152 -7.87 -11.08 8.64
C ALA A 152 -8.87 -9.92 8.65
N ARG A 153 -8.37 -8.70 8.78
CA ARG A 153 -9.16 -7.46 8.65
C ARG A 153 -9.02 -6.95 7.22
N LEU A 154 -10.12 -6.91 6.51
CA LEU A 154 -10.14 -6.46 5.13
C LEU A 154 -9.83 -4.95 5.05
N LEU A 155 -8.85 -4.57 4.26
CA LEU A 155 -8.53 -3.17 3.95
C LEU A 155 -9.26 -2.71 2.68
N SER A 156 -9.02 -3.38 1.56
CA SER A 156 -9.67 -3.10 0.29
C SER A 156 -9.91 -4.36 -0.52
N GLN A 157 -10.87 -4.29 -1.43
CA GLN A 157 -11.16 -5.38 -2.37
C GLN A 157 -11.51 -4.77 -3.72
N GLU A 158 -10.68 -5.06 -4.71
CA GLU A 158 -10.83 -4.68 -6.11
C GLU A 158 -10.80 -5.92 -7.00
N GLU A 159 -11.18 -5.79 -8.26
CA GLU A 159 -11.10 -6.88 -9.21
C GLU A 159 -9.68 -7.45 -9.28
N GLY A 160 -9.55 -8.73 -8.98
CA GLY A 160 -8.26 -9.42 -8.99
C GLY A 160 -7.30 -9.08 -7.84
N ARG A 161 -7.70 -8.23 -6.88
CA ARG A 161 -6.83 -7.83 -5.76
C ARG A 161 -7.61 -7.67 -4.46
N THR A 162 -7.12 -8.27 -3.40
CA THR A 162 -7.68 -8.10 -2.04
C THR A 162 -6.55 -7.80 -1.08
N SER A 163 -6.60 -6.68 -0.39
CA SER A 163 -5.65 -6.33 0.67
C SER A 163 -6.29 -6.48 2.05
N MET A 164 -5.48 -6.92 3.01
CA MET A 164 -5.93 -7.22 4.36
C MET A 164 -4.78 -7.12 5.36
N VAL A 165 -5.11 -7.02 6.63
CA VAL A 165 -4.14 -7.15 7.71
C VAL A 165 -4.42 -8.44 8.47
N VAL A 166 -3.38 -9.23 8.69
CA VAL A 166 -3.34 -10.38 9.60
C VAL A 166 -2.45 -10.05 10.79
N ASP A 167 -2.77 -10.58 11.97
CA ASP A 167 -1.99 -10.26 13.19
C ASP A 167 -0.58 -10.86 13.14
N ALA A 168 -0.40 -12.01 12.50
CA ALA A 168 0.89 -12.64 12.24
C ALA A 168 0.76 -13.76 11.20
N LEU A 169 1.87 -14.13 10.58
CA LEU A 169 2.03 -15.35 9.77
C LEU A 169 3.06 -16.27 10.44
N PRO A 170 2.71 -16.99 11.53
CA PRO A 170 3.67 -17.80 12.29
C PRO A 170 4.18 -19.01 11.54
N GLU A 171 3.50 -19.41 10.47
CA GLU A 171 3.88 -20.53 9.61
C GLU A 171 4.05 -20.05 8.16
N PRO A 172 4.90 -20.73 7.38
CA PRO A 172 5.02 -20.45 5.96
C PRO A 172 3.68 -20.64 5.23
N VAL A 173 3.42 -19.81 4.22
CA VAL A 173 2.22 -19.87 3.39
C VAL A 173 2.60 -20.33 1.99
N GLU A 174 2.00 -21.42 1.53
CA GLU A 174 2.10 -21.86 0.14
C GLU A 174 1.14 -21.02 -0.72
N VAL A 175 1.64 -20.48 -1.81
CA VAL A 175 0.83 -19.67 -2.73
C VAL A 175 0.20 -20.60 -3.77
N GLY A 176 -1.12 -20.70 -3.77
CA GLY A 176 -1.87 -21.54 -4.70
C GLY A 176 -1.61 -21.19 -6.17
N ALA A 177 -1.68 -22.18 -7.04
CA ALA A 177 -1.45 -22.00 -8.47
C ALA A 177 -2.59 -21.23 -9.19
N GLU A 178 -3.74 -21.11 -8.54
CA GLU A 178 -4.91 -20.34 -9.00
C GLU A 178 -4.74 -18.83 -8.81
N LEU A 179 -3.76 -18.41 -8.02
CA LEU A 179 -3.42 -17.02 -7.79
C LEU A 179 -2.33 -16.54 -8.75
N ARG A 180 -2.24 -15.25 -8.98
CA ARG A 180 -1.02 -14.64 -9.54
C ARG A 180 0.08 -14.57 -8.48
N GLY A 181 -0.32 -14.45 -7.21
CA GLY A 181 0.58 -14.49 -6.08
C GLY A 181 0.08 -13.75 -4.85
N ILE A 182 0.97 -13.60 -3.88
CA ILE A 182 0.75 -12.89 -2.63
C ILE A 182 1.85 -11.85 -2.45
N GLU A 183 1.47 -10.61 -2.12
CA GLU A 183 2.38 -9.57 -1.68
C GLU A 183 2.26 -9.42 -0.16
N VAL A 184 3.35 -9.15 0.53
CA VAL A 184 3.35 -8.91 1.98
C VAL A 184 4.15 -7.69 2.34
N PHE A 185 3.68 -7.00 3.37
CA PHE A 185 4.38 -5.91 4.03
C PHE A 185 4.27 -6.10 5.54
N ASP A 186 5.40 -6.38 6.19
CA ASP A 186 5.48 -6.53 7.65
C ASP A 186 5.45 -5.14 8.31
N LEU A 187 4.43 -4.87 9.10
CA LEU A 187 4.24 -3.57 9.74
C LEU A 187 5.24 -3.30 10.86
N ALA A 188 5.84 -4.33 11.45
CA ALA A 188 6.81 -4.19 12.53
C ALA A 188 8.23 -3.90 12.00
N THR A 189 8.65 -4.60 10.95
CA THR A 189 10.01 -4.50 10.39
C THR A 189 10.06 -3.71 9.10
N HIS A 190 8.91 -3.39 8.51
CA HIS A 190 8.74 -2.82 7.17
C HIS A 190 9.40 -3.68 6.06
N ALA A 191 9.57 -4.97 6.31
CA ALA A 191 10.06 -5.88 5.29
C ALA A 191 8.96 -6.20 4.28
N VAL A 192 9.36 -6.41 3.02
CA VAL A 192 8.44 -6.63 1.90
C VAL A 192 8.82 -7.89 1.13
N ALA A 193 7.82 -8.59 0.61
CA ALA A 193 8.01 -9.66 -0.36
C ALA A 193 6.84 -9.70 -1.35
N ALA A 194 7.13 -10.16 -2.56
CA ALA A 194 6.12 -10.54 -3.55
C ALA A 194 6.40 -11.99 -3.95
N VAL A 195 5.46 -12.86 -3.70
CA VAL A 195 5.58 -14.31 -3.89
C VAL A 195 4.64 -14.72 -5.02
N PRO A 196 5.16 -15.14 -6.17
CA PRO A 196 4.32 -15.58 -7.28
C PRO A 196 3.62 -16.92 -6.99
N ALA A 197 2.69 -17.29 -7.86
CA ALA A 197 2.02 -18.58 -7.83
C ALA A 197 3.01 -19.75 -7.71
N GLY A 198 2.69 -20.74 -6.90
CA GLY A 198 3.55 -21.88 -6.62
C GLY A 198 4.77 -21.58 -5.74
N GLY A 199 4.95 -20.33 -5.34
CA GLY A 199 6.01 -19.94 -4.42
C GLY A 199 5.62 -20.15 -2.95
N ARG A 200 6.59 -19.93 -2.07
CA ARG A 200 6.41 -20.10 -0.62
C ARG A 200 6.84 -18.83 0.12
N LEU A 201 5.90 -18.25 0.86
CA LEU A 201 6.19 -17.17 1.79
C LEU A 201 6.74 -17.74 3.11
N PRO A 202 7.86 -17.25 3.63
CA PRO A 202 8.36 -17.68 4.93
C PRO A 202 7.43 -17.22 6.05
N ALA A 203 7.56 -17.81 7.23
CA ALA A 203 6.88 -17.34 8.42
C ALA A 203 7.27 -15.90 8.76
N LEU A 204 6.27 -15.09 9.14
CA LEU A 204 6.42 -13.73 9.67
C LEU A 204 5.74 -13.72 11.05
N PRO A 205 6.42 -14.22 12.09
CA PRO A 205 5.77 -14.57 13.37
C PRO A 205 5.51 -13.36 14.27
N VAL A 206 6.09 -12.21 13.98
CA VAL A 206 6.06 -11.05 14.88
C VAL A 206 5.31 -9.89 14.26
N GLY A 207 4.19 -9.51 14.88
CA GLY A 207 3.43 -8.32 14.55
C GLY A 207 2.47 -8.47 13.36
N PRO A 208 1.67 -7.43 13.15
CA PRO A 208 0.70 -7.42 12.07
C PRO A 208 1.37 -7.28 10.69
N VAL A 209 0.79 -7.93 9.70
CA VAL A 209 1.28 -8.01 8.32
C VAL A 209 0.17 -7.59 7.36
N ILE A 210 0.46 -6.67 6.44
CA ILE A 210 -0.40 -6.47 5.27
C ILE A 210 -0.15 -7.65 4.33
N VAL A 211 -1.23 -8.28 3.93
CA VAL A 211 -1.24 -9.33 2.91
C VAL A 211 -2.11 -8.89 1.76
N VAL A 212 -1.59 -8.98 0.55
CA VAL A 212 -2.33 -8.70 -0.67
C VAL A 212 -2.39 -9.97 -1.50
N VAL A 213 -3.59 -10.49 -1.68
CA VAL A 213 -3.87 -11.62 -2.56
C VAL A 213 -4.16 -11.08 -3.95
N VAL A 214 -3.40 -11.52 -4.96
CA VAL A 214 -3.54 -11.15 -6.37
C VAL A 214 -4.01 -12.37 -7.16
N ARG A 215 -5.18 -12.24 -7.81
CA ARG A 215 -5.83 -13.29 -8.61
C ARG A 215 -5.66 -13.09 -10.10
#